data_28d23b6e5557cf1543598c68ca1325e8
#
_entry.id   28d23b6e5557cf1543598c68ca1325e8
#
_cell.length_a   1.000
_cell.length_b   1.000
_cell.length_c   1.000
_cell.angle_alpha   90.00
_cell.angle_beta   90.00
_cell.angle_gamma   90.00
#
_symmetry.space_group_name_H-M   'P 1'
#
loop_
_entity.id
_entity.type
_entity.pdbx_description
1 polymer ?
#
loop_
_entity_poly.entity_id
_entity_poly.type
_entity_poly.pdbx_seq_one_letter_code
_entity_poly.pdbx_strand_id
1 'polypeptide(L)'
;MTSAAEDEIVLRLLHTADWHLGRRFRSFTAENEKKLTRARLDVLDRILLTAERHMVDAVLCAGDLFDEPNPQPEWWEQVAALFKKRSWTNRPVFLLPGNHDPFLVDSVWAKGHKFRSLLPDWVHVVDREDFEFALPNNAVLYAVPCMSKAGQRDPTQAIPKRAEGDDRIRVGMVHGSTFDVKDCQTNFPIASDAALTRGLDYLAIGDTHGFRFVPPDRLYPPTIYPGAPEPTAFDEKDPGSVAVVFVNRQRRATVKPERVARW
;
A
#
# COMPACT_ATOMS: atom_id res chain seq x y z
N MET A 1 35.37 -0.27 15.10
CA MET A 1 34.19 -0.39 16.01
C MET A 1 33.00 0.46 15.51
N THR A 2 32.70 0.47 14.19
CA THR A 2 31.65 1.30 13.58
C THR A 2 30.47 0.50 12.99
N SER A 3 30.46 -0.85 13.07
CA SER A 3 29.46 -1.62 12.29
C SER A 3 28.13 -1.91 13.00
N ALA A 4 28.07 -1.98 14.31
CA ALA A 4 26.85 -2.38 15.01
C ALA A 4 25.81 -1.25 15.18
N ALA A 5 26.23 0.01 15.23
CA ALA A 5 25.32 1.15 15.32
C ALA A 5 24.73 1.53 13.94
N GLU A 6 25.40 1.12 12.87
CA GLU A 6 24.99 1.40 11.49
C GLU A 6 23.82 0.53 11.03
N ASP A 7 23.66 -0.66 11.58
CA ASP A 7 22.59 -1.60 11.21
C ASP A 7 21.34 -1.49 12.09
N GLU A 8 21.29 -0.54 13.04
CA GLU A 8 20.14 -0.37 13.92
C GLU A 8 18.89 0.04 13.10
N ILE A 9 17.87 -0.83 13.15
CA ILE A 9 16.57 -0.56 12.52
C ILE A 9 15.81 0.48 13.34
N VAL A 10 15.49 1.60 12.70
CA VAL A 10 14.80 2.73 13.32
C VAL A 10 13.36 2.91 12.81
N LEU A 11 13.00 2.34 11.67
CA LEU A 11 11.63 2.39 11.15
C LEU A 11 11.24 1.00 10.59
N ARG A 12 10.05 0.55 10.95
CA ARG A 12 9.45 -0.70 10.45
C ARG A 12 8.11 -0.38 9.81
N LEU A 13 7.89 -0.84 8.59
CA LEU A 13 6.64 -0.64 7.88
C LEU A 13 6.09 -1.97 7.40
N LEU A 14 4.77 -2.08 7.32
CA LEU A 14 4.12 -3.11 6.54
C LEU A 14 3.47 -2.45 5.33
N HIS A 15 3.81 -2.91 4.14
CA HIS A 15 3.25 -2.44 2.89
C HIS A 15 2.40 -3.53 2.24
N THR A 16 1.16 -3.21 1.95
CA THR A 16 0.15 -4.03 1.26
C THR A 16 -0.55 -3.18 0.21
N ALA A 17 -1.19 -3.81 -0.79
CA ALA A 17 -1.99 -3.15 -1.82
C ALA A 17 -3.00 -4.15 -2.42
N ASP A 18 -3.83 -3.71 -3.33
CA ASP A 18 -4.63 -4.55 -4.23
C ASP A 18 -5.51 -5.57 -3.49
N TRP A 19 -6.23 -5.12 -2.45
CA TRP A 19 -7.13 -6.00 -1.69
C TRP A 19 -8.38 -6.38 -2.49
N HIS A 20 -8.84 -5.52 -3.40
CA HIS A 20 -9.99 -5.71 -4.29
C HIS A 20 -11.21 -6.30 -3.59
N LEU A 21 -11.59 -5.73 -2.45
CA LEU A 21 -12.79 -6.14 -1.74
C LEU A 21 -14.04 -5.84 -2.58
N GLY A 22 -14.92 -6.82 -2.68
CA GLY A 22 -16.10 -6.73 -3.55
C GLY A 22 -15.89 -7.31 -4.95
N ARG A 23 -14.65 -7.74 -5.30
CA ARG A 23 -14.38 -8.39 -6.59
C ARG A 23 -15.24 -9.64 -6.77
N ARG A 24 -15.87 -9.75 -7.95
CA ARG A 24 -16.71 -10.87 -8.33
C ARG A 24 -15.94 -11.91 -9.14
N PHE A 25 -16.16 -13.17 -8.83
CA PHE A 25 -15.54 -14.31 -9.50
C PHE A 25 -16.55 -15.07 -10.35
N ARG A 26 -17.09 -14.42 -11.39
CA ARG A 26 -18.21 -14.90 -12.21
C ARG A 26 -17.94 -16.22 -12.94
N SER A 27 -16.69 -16.62 -13.14
CA SER A 27 -16.30 -17.89 -13.76
C SER A 27 -16.35 -19.08 -12.81
N PHE A 28 -16.59 -18.84 -11.51
CA PHE A 28 -16.65 -19.88 -10.49
C PHE A 28 -18.09 -20.22 -10.10
N THR A 29 -18.27 -21.40 -9.51
CA THR A 29 -19.54 -21.75 -8.85
C THR A 29 -19.79 -20.81 -7.67
N ALA A 30 -21.07 -20.61 -7.32
CA ALA A 30 -21.46 -19.75 -6.19
C ALA A 30 -20.80 -20.18 -4.86
N GLU A 31 -20.53 -21.46 -4.67
CA GLU A 31 -19.83 -21.98 -3.50
C GLU A 31 -18.35 -21.54 -3.49
N ASN A 32 -17.65 -21.67 -4.61
CA ASN A 32 -16.26 -21.27 -4.72
C ASN A 32 -16.10 -19.74 -4.66
N GLU A 33 -17.02 -18.97 -5.26
CA GLU A 33 -17.05 -17.52 -5.13
C GLU A 33 -17.17 -17.10 -3.66
N LYS A 34 -18.04 -17.72 -2.86
CA LYS A 34 -18.13 -17.46 -1.42
C LYS A 34 -16.84 -17.77 -0.67
N LYS A 35 -16.16 -18.87 -1.01
CA LYS A 35 -14.88 -19.24 -0.39
C LYS A 35 -13.77 -18.20 -0.70
N LEU A 36 -13.67 -17.75 -1.96
CA LEU A 36 -12.71 -16.74 -2.39
C LEU A 36 -12.98 -15.38 -1.74
N THR A 37 -14.23 -14.96 -1.72
CA THR A 37 -14.69 -13.75 -1.04
C THR A 37 -14.35 -13.78 0.45
N ARG A 38 -14.60 -14.89 1.12
CA ARG A 38 -14.28 -15.05 2.54
C ARG A 38 -12.78 -14.99 2.79
N ALA A 39 -11.97 -15.63 1.94
CA ALA A 39 -10.51 -15.58 2.05
C ALA A 39 -9.97 -14.16 1.97
N ARG A 40 -10.53 -13.30 1.09
CA ARG A 40 -10.17 -11.87 0.96
C ARG A 40 -10.46 -11.05 2.21
N LEU A 41 -11.49 -11.38 2.97
CA LEU A 41 -11.75 -10.74 4.25
C LEU A 41 -10.84 -11.29 5.35
N ASP A 42 -10.64 -12.60 5.37
CA ASP A 42 -9.81 -13.25 6.38
C ASP A 42 -8.32 -12.85 6.25
N VAL A 43 -7.84 -12.54 5.02
CA VAL A 43 -6.45 -12.09 4.83
C VAL A 43 -6.18 -10.74 5.47
N LEU A 44 -7.18 -9.86 5.56
CA LEU A 44 -7.00 -8.55 6.22
C LEU A 44 -6.63 -8.71 7.70
N ASP A 45 -7.25 -9.67 8.38
CA ASP A 45 -6.89 -9.99 9.77
C ASP A 45 -5.44 -10.49 9.87
N ARG A 46 -5.01 -11.35 8.94
CA ARG A 46 -3.62 -11.84 8.87
C ARG A 46 -2.62 -10.72 8.57
N ILE A 47 -2.96 -9.76 7.70
CA ILE A 47 -2.14 -8.57 7.44
C ILE A 47 -1.92 -7.79 8.74
N LEU A 48 -3.00 -7.49 9.48
CA LEU A 48 -2.90 -6.73 10.71
C LEU A 48 -2.17 -7.50 11.82
N LEU A 49 -2.36 -8.83 11.92
CA LEU A 49 -1.58 -9.69 12.82
C LEU A 49 -0.09 -9.72 12.44
N THR A 50 0.23 -9.70 11.15
CA THR A 50 1.62 -9.60 10.67
C THR A 50 2.23 -8.27 11.08
N ALA A 51 1.49 -7.16 10.97
CA ALA A 51 1.93 -5.85 11.45
C ALA A 51 2.21 -5.84 12.96
N GLU A 52 1.37 -6.51 13.76
CA GLU A 52 1.59 -6.68 15.20
C GLU A 52 2.83 -7.51 15.51
N ARG A 53 2.98 -8.66 14.84
CA ARG A 53 4.10 -9.59 15.04
C ARG A 53 5.46 -8.95 14.73
N HIS A 54 5.52 -8.13 13.68
CA HIS A 54 6.73 -7.39 13.32
C HIS A 54 6.89 -6.06 14.04
N MET A 55 5.94 -5.70 14.93
CA MET A 55 5.96 -4.44 15.68
C MET A 55 6.19 -3.24 14.76
N VAL A 56 5.47 -3.19 13.61
CA VAL A 56 5.67 -2.11 12.64
C VAL A 56 5.20 -0.77 13.20
N ASP A 57 5.85 0.30 12.78
CA ASP A 57 5.52 1.68 13.16
C ASP A 57 4.34 2.22 12.36
N ALA A 58 4.11 1.71 11.14
CA ALA A 58 2.98 2.08 10.30
C ALA A 58 2.60 0.97 9.29
N VAL A 59 1.35 0.98 8.83
CA VAL A 59 0.85 0.13 7.75
C VAL A 59 0.49 1.01 6.55
N LEU A 60 1.01 0.66 5.38
CA LEU A 60 0.76 1.33 4.10
C LEU A 60 -0.10 0.44 3.22
N CYS A 61 -1.33 0.87 2.88
CA CYS A 61 -2.17 0.23 1.87
C CYS A 61 -2.11 1.07 0.59
N ALA A 62 -1.31 0.64 -0.39
CA ALA A 62 -0.95 1.41 -1.57
C ALA A 62 -1.97 1.26 -2.72
N GLY A 63 -3.25 1.45 -2.45
CA GLY A 63 -4.32 1.51 -3.44
C GLY A 63 -5.13 0.24 -3.59
N ASP A 64 -6.24 0.36 -4.29
CA ASP A 64 -7.18 -0.71 -4.64
C ASP A 64 -7.66 -1.54 -3.44
N LEU A 65 -8.12 -0.83 -2.40
CA LEU A 65 -8.76 -1.46 -1.25
C LEU A 65 -10.07 -2.13 -1.67
N PHE A 66 -10.84 -1.44 -2.51
CA PHE A 66 -12.09 -1.94 -3.07
C PHE A 66 -11.99 -2.12 -4.60
N ASP A 67 -12.79 -3.02 -5.16
CA ASP A 67 -12.82 -3.31 -6.61
C ASP A 67 -13.56 -2.23 -7.41
N GLU A 68 -14.25 -1.31 -6.73
CA GLU A 68 -15.02 -0.22 -7.34
C GLU A 68 -15.14 1.01 -6.41
N PRO A 69 -15.39 2.22 -6.94
CA PRO A 69 -15.44 3.44 -6.13
C PRO A 69 -16.56 3.47 -5.09
N ASN A 70 -17.66 2.77 -5.38
CA ASN A 70 -18.87 2.71 -4.53
C ASN A 70 -19.18 1.25 -4.17
N PRO A 71 -18.34 0.59 -3.35
CA PRO A 71 -18.55 -0.80 -2.95
C PRO A 71 -19.82 -0.95 -2.09
N GLN A 72 -20.43 -2.13 -2.15
CA GLN A 72 -21.57 -2.42 -1.31
C GLN A 72 -21.25 -2.23 0.18
N PRO A 73 -22.21 -1.79 1.00
CA PRO A 73 -21.99 -1.50 2.43
C PRO A 73 -21.34 -2.63 3.21
N GLU A 74 -21.64 -3.85 2.86
CA GLU A 74 -21.06 -5.05 3.47
C GLU A 74 -19.53 -5.01 3.52
N TRP A 75 -18.88 -4.52 2.46
CA TRP A 75 -17.41 -4.52 2.36
C TRP A 75 -16.78 -3.50 3.28
N TRP A 76 -17.20 -2.25 3.18
CA TRP A 76 -16.58 -1.19 3.99
C TRP A 76 -17.00 -1.26 5.47
N GLU A 77 -18.18 -1.81 5.81
CA GLU A 77 -18.56 -2.07 7.20
C GLU A 77 -17.68 -3.15 7.84
N GLN A 78 -17.35 -4.21 7.09
CA GLN A 78 -16.45 -5.26 7.59
C GLN A 78 -15.01 -4.74 7.78
N VAL A 79 -14.50 -3.91 6.87
CA VAL A 79 -13.19 -3.26 7.01
C VAL A 79 -13.16 -2.37 8.26
N ALA A 80 -14.17 -1.51 8.42
CA ALA A 80 -14.25 -0.65 9.60
C ALA A 80 -14.36 -1.45 10.91
N ALA A 81 -15.15 -2.53 10.91
CA ALA A 81 -15.27 -3.42 12.07
C ALA A 81 -13.95 -4.12 12.40
N LEU A 82 -13.18 -4.51 11.37
CA LEU A 82 -11.87 -5.14 11.56
C LEU A 82 -10.88 -4.18 12.22
N PHE A 83 -10.83 -2.93 11.78
CA PHE A 83 -9.99 -1.92 12.41
C PHE A 83 -10.43 -1.63 13.85
N LYS A 84 -11.73 -1.50 14.12
CA LYS A 84 -12.27 -1.27 15.46
C LYS A 84 -11.97 -2.37 16.49
N LYS A 85 -11.71 -3.60 16.03
CA LYS A 85 -11.30 -4.69 16.93
C LYS A 85 -9.91 -4.49 17.54
N ARG A 86 -9.12 -3.55 17.02
CA ARG A 86 -7.77 -3.27 17.47
C ARG A 86 -7.69 -1.94 18.20
N SER A 87 -6.97 -1.95 19.32
CA SER A 87 -6.73 -0.76 20.14
C SER A 87 -5.36 -0.16 19.81
N TRP A 88 -5.10 0.13 18.53
CA TRP A 88 -3.84 0.72 18.10
C TRP A 88 -3.85 2.23 18.37
N THR A 89 -2.92 2.72 19.17
CA THR A 89 -2.79 4.15 19.48
C THR A 89 -1.60 4.79 18.76
N ASN A 90 -0.52 4.03 18.53
CA ASN A 90 0.74 4.54 18.00
C ASN A 90 1.16 3.85 16.69
N ARG A 91 0.23 3.23 15.98
CA ARG A 91 0.48 2.55 14.71
C ARG A 91 -0.53 3.01 13.67
N PRO A 92 -0.23 4.10 12.95
CA PRO A 92 -1.13 4.59 11.91
C PRO A 92 -1.23 3.61 10.75
N VAL A 93 -2.42 3.54 10.16
CA VAL A 93 -2.70 2.85 8.91
C VAL A 93 -3.09 3.88 7.87
N PHE A 94 -2.43 3.85 6.73
CA PHE A 94 -2.70 4.75 5.62
C PHE A 94 -3.40 3.99 4.50
N LEU A 95 -4.59 4.46 4.13
CA LEU A 95 -5.39 3.92 3.05
C LEU A 95 -5.30 4.86 1.86
N LEU A 96 -4.70 4.40 0.77
CA LEU A 96 -4.56 5.14 -0.47
C LEU A 96 -5.67 4.74 -1.45
N PRO A 97 -6.46 5.65 -2.00
CA PRO A 97 -7.30 5.38 -3.16
C PRO A 97 -6.47 4.95 -4.37
N GLY A 98 -6.81 3.81 -4.98
CA GLY A 98 -6.20 3.30 -6.21
C GLY A 98 -7.01 3.65 -7.44
N ASN A 99 -6.75 2.99 -8.58
CA ASN A 99 -7.46 3.27 -9.82
C ASN A 99 -8.82 2.54 -9.92
N HIS A 100 -9.01 1.44 -9.20
CA HIS A 100 -10.31 0.78 -9.07
C HIS A 100 -11.25 1.55 -8.14
N ASP A 101 -10.73 2.11 -7.07
CA ASP A 101 -11.46 2.86 -6.05
C ASP A 101 -10.94 4.30 -5.89
N PRO A 102 -10.87 5.13 -6.96
CA PRO A 102 -10.28 6.46 -6.89
C PRO A 102 -11.03 7.40 -5.94
N PHE A 103 -10.30 8.42 -5.45
CA PHE A 103 -10.90 9.48 -4.65
C PHE A 103 -11.79 10.36 -5.52
N LEU A 104 -13.09 10.07 -5.53
CA LEU A 104 -14.11 10.87 -6.20
C LEU A 104 -15.01 11.54 -5.16
N VAL A 105 -15.72 12.58 -5.58
CA VAL A 105 -16.59 13.36 -4.70
C VAL A 105 -17.73 12.53 -4.08
N ASP A 106 -18.13 11.47 -4.75
CA ASP A 106 -19.19 10.53 -4.37
C ASP A 106 -18.69 9.10 -4.06
N SER A 107 -17.37 8.90 -4.00
CA SER A 107 -16.79 7.58 -3.69
C SER A 107 -16.84 7.26 -2.19
N VAL A 108 -16.55 5.99 -1.86
CA VAL A 108 -16.39 5.49 -0.48
C VAL A 108 -15.38 6.33 0.34
N TRP A 109 -14.46 7.01 -0.34
CA TRP A 109 -13.41 7.86 0.26
C TRP A 109 -13.88 9.27 0.58
N ALA A 110 -15.04 9.71 0.08
CA ALA A 110 -15.57 11.07 0.28
C ALA A 110 -15.71 11.40 1.77
N LYS A 111 -15.39 12.63 2.17
CA LYS A 111 -15.43 13.07 3.57
C LYS A 111 -16.79 12.86 4.25
N GLY A 112 -17.88 12.96 3.48
CA GLY A 112 -19.25 12.72 3.95
C GLY A 112 -19.70 11.26 3.92
N HIS A 113 -18.90 10.32 3.40
CA HIS A 113 -19.29 8.93 3.33
C HIS A 113 -19.22 8.25 4.71
N LYS A 114 -20.21 7.38 5.01
CA LYS A 114 -20.34 6.69 6.30
C LYS A 114 -19.08 5.89 6.67
N PHE A 115 -18.40 5.28 5.70
CA PHE A 115 -17.14 4.56 5.93
C PHE A 115 -16.12 5.42 6.69
N ARG A 116 -15.91 6.68 6.24
CA ARG A 116 -14.96 7.60 6.89
C ARG A 116 -15.29 7.85 8.37
N SER A 117 -16.56 7.98 8.71
CA SER A 117 -17.00 8.19 10.10
C SER A 117 -16.88 6.95 10.98
N LEU A 118 -16.73 5.78 10.38
CA LEU A 118 -16.55 4.52 11.10
C LEU A 118 -15.08 4.17 11.37
N LEU A 119 -14.13 4.82 10.68
CA LEU A 119 -12.70 4.55 10.86
C LEU A 119 -12.22 5.09 12.22
N PRO A 120 -11.36 4.32 12.94
CA PRO A 120 -10.67 4.85 14.12
C PRO A 120 -9.71 5.99 13.76
N ASP A 121 -9.37 6.84 14.72
CA ASP A 121 -8.51 8.03 14.52
C ASP A 121 -7.10 7.69 14.01
N TRP A 122 -6.62 6.47 14.25
CA TRP A 122 -5.32 5.98 13.76
C TRP A 122 -5.37 5.46 12.32
N VAL A 123 -6.53 5.47 11.65
CA VAL A 123 -6.68 5.12 10.23
C VAL A 123 -6.84 6.40 9.41
N HIS A 124 -5.87 6.66 8.56
CA HIS A 124 -5.79 7.87 7.73
C HIS A 124 -6.10 7.52 6.28
N VAL A 125 -7.08 8.20 5.70
CA VAL A 125 -7.34 8.12 4.26
C VAL A 125 -6.57 9.24 3.58
N VAL A 126 -5.78 8.88 2.55
CA VAL A 126 -5.06 9.85 1.72
C VAL A 126 -6.07 10.50 0.78
N ASP A 127 -6.43 11.74 1.04
CA ASP A 127 -7.52 12.45 0.37
C ASP A 127 -7.08 13.70 -0.42
N ARG A 128 -5.76 13.84 -0.64
CA ARG A 128 -5.16 14.94 -1.42
C ARG A 128 -3.79 14.56 -1.97
N GLU A 129 -3.38 15.16 -3.07
CA GLU A 129 -2.10 14.87 -3.74
C GLU A 129 -0.86 15.39 -2.99
N ASP A 130 -1.02 16.37 -2.12
CA ASP A 130 0.05 16.94 -1.27
C ASP A 130 0.08 16.33 0.14
N PHE A 131 -0.35 15.08 0.28
CA PHE A 131 -0.41 14.40 1.57
C PHE A 131 0.99 14.16 2.13
N GLU A 132 1.24 14.74 3.30
CA GLU A 132 2.46 14.53 4.09
C GLU A 132 2.06 14.16 5.53
N PHE A 133 2.76 13.17 6.10
CA PHE A 133 2.53 12.72 7.46
C PHE A 133 3.84 12.39 8.16
N ALA A 134 4.05 12.99 9.34
CA ALA A 134 5.23 12.69 10.16
C ALA A 134 5.12 11.29 10.78
N LEU A 135 6.10 10.45 10.51
CA LEU A 135 6.28 9.13 11.12
C LEU A 135 7.30 9.20 12.25
N PRO A 136 7.37 8.18 13.13
CA PRO A 136 8.39 8.10 14.17
C PRO A 136 9.82 8.18 13.63
N ASN A 137 10.77 8.50 14.52
CA ASN A 137 12.22 8.44 14.24
C ASN A 137 12.70 9.31 13.07
N ASN A 138 12.22 10.55 13.01
CA ASN A 138 12.56 11.53 11.96
C ASN A 138 12.21 11.00 10.56
N ALA A 139 11.08 10.32 10.42
CA ALA A 139 10.60 9.83 9.12
C ALA A 139 9.36 10.60 8.66
N VAL A 140 9.12 10.61 7.34
CA VAL A 140 7.98 11.27 6.70
C VAL A 140 7.42 10.39 5.59
N LEU A 141 6.10 10.28 5.55
CA LEU A 141 5.33 9.66 4.46
C LEU A 141 4.80 10.75 3.53
N TYR A 142 5.09 10.62 2.25
CA TYR A 142 4.44 11.34 1.14
C TYR A 142 3.55 10.36 0.39
N ALA A 143 2.28 10.71 0.17
CA ALA A 143 1.36 9.82 -0.49
C ALA A 143 0.51 10.57 -1.52
N VAL A 144 0.28 9.94 -2.69
CA VAL A 144 -0.47 10.56 -3.79
C VAL A 144 -1.57 9.60 -4.27
N PRO A 145 -2.85 9.89 -4.01
CA PRO A 145 -3.95 9.03 -4.37
C PRO A 145 -4.31 9.13 -5.86
N CYS A 146 -4.97 8.11 -6.39
CA CYS A 146 -5.64 8.21 -7.67
C CYS A 146 -6.91 9.07 -7.54
N MET A 147 -6.97 10.15 -8.32
CA MET A 147 -8.13 11.05 -8.37
C MET A 147 -9.10 10.70 -9.52
N SER A 148 -8.81 9.63 -10.27
CA SER A 148 -9.59 9.12 -11.40
C SER A 148 -9.26 7.66 -11.65
N LYS A 149 -10.07 6.97 -12.47
CA LYS A 149 -9.81 5.56 -12.86
C LYS A 149 -8.63 5.39 -13.82
N ALA A 150 -8.27 6.44 -14.54
CA ALA A 150 -7.16 6.42 -15.48
C ALA A 150 -6.41 7.75 -15.47
N GLY A 151 -5.09 7.69 -15.60
CA GLY A 151 -4.20 8.84 -15.63
C GLY A 151 -2.96 8.60 -16.45
N GLN A 152 -2.42 9.68 -17.03
CA GLN A 152 -1.17 9.65 -17.82
C GLN A 152 -0.01 10.37 -17.14
N ARG A 153 -0.25 10.93 -15.96
CA ARG A 153 0.75 11.63 -15.18
C ARG A 153 1.36 10.69 -14.16
N ASP A 154 2.69 10.71 -14.04
CA ASP A 154 3.40 10.03 -12.97
C ASP A 154 3.03 10.66 -11.61
N PRO A 155 2.35 9.89 -10.71
CA PRO A 155 1.92 10.43 -9.42
C PRO A 155 3.10 10.84 -8.53
N THR A 156 4.28 10.24 -8.70
CA THR A 156 5.47 10.59 -7.92
C THR A 156 5.94 12.02 -8.17
N GLN A 157 5.51 12.65 -9.28
CA GLN A 157 5.85 14.05 -9.58
C GLN A 157 5.23 15.03 -8.57
N ALA A 158 4.16 14.67 -7.87
CA ALA A 158 3.60 15.48 -6.80
C ALA A 158 4.42 15.40 -5.49
N ILE A 159 5.26 14.37 -5.33
CA ILE A 159 6.15 14.25 -4.18
C ILE A 159 7.31 15.25 -4.32
N PRO A 160 7.56 16.13 -3.34
CA PRO A 160 8.65 17.10 -3.41
C PRO A 160 10.00 16.38 -3.49
N LYS A 161 10.94 16.93 -4.25
CA LYS A 161 12.33 16.44 -4.24
C LYS A 161 12.95 16.68 -2.86
N ARG A 162 13.91 15.81 -2.47
CA ARG A 162 14.67 16.00 -1.24
C ARG A 162 15.40 17.35 -1.29
N ALA A 163 15.15 18.19 -0.31
CA ALA A 163 15.90 19.44 -0.15
C ALA A 163 17.33 19.17 0.36
N GLU A 164 18.23 20.09 0.11
CA GLU A 164 19.57 20.05 0.70
C GLU A 164 19.46 20.10 2.23
N GLY A 165 20.18 19.22 2.92
CA GLY A 165 20.13 19.11 4.37
C GLY A 165 18.91 18.36 4.94
N ASP A 166 17.96 17.85 4.11
CA ASP A 166 16.87 16.99 4.59
C ASP A 166 17.40 15.59 4.93
N ASP A 167 17.59 15.34 6.23
CA ASP A 167 18.11 14.09 6.80
C ASP A 167 17.00 13.08 7.17
N ARG A 168 15.72 13.43 6.98
CA ARG A 168 14.57 12.56 7.29
C ARG A 168 14.61 11.28 6.47
N ILE A 169 14.11 10.20 7.05
CA ILE A 169 13.72 9.02 6.29
C ILE A 169 12.47 9.37 5.49
N ARG A 170 12.54 9.27 4.16
CA ARG A 170 11.46 9.66 3.26
C ARG A 170 10.85 8.45 2.58
N VAL A 171 9.57 8.23 2.87
CA VAL A 171 8.77 7.14 2.33
C VAL A 171 7.77 7.71 1.34
N GLY A 172 7.72 7.16 0.12
CA GLY A 172 6.67 7.47 -0.85
C GLY A 172 5.60 6.37 -0.88
N MET A 173 4.33 6.74 -1.15
CA MET A 173 3.25 5.79 -1.39
C MET A 173 2.37 6.28 -2.54
N VAL A 174 2.29 5.51 -3.61
CA VAL A 174 1.52 5.82 -4.82
C VAL A 174 0.89 4.56 -5.39
N HIS A 175 0.01 4.70 -6.38
CA HIS A 175 -0.61 3.57 -7.08
C HIS A 175 -0.50 3.79 -8.59
N GLY A 176 -0.01 2.78 -9.34
CA GLY A 176 0.15 2.85 -10.79
C GLY A 176 1.18 1.88 -11.34
N SER A 177 1.33 1.86 -12.65
CA SER A 177 2.16 0.90 -13.39
C SER A 177 3.53 1.45 -13.73
N THR A 178 4.58 0.64 -13.51
CA THR A 178 5.93 0.94 -14.00
C THR A 178 6.12 0.49 -15.44
N PHE A 179 6.95 1.18 -16.24
CA PHE A 179 7.18 0.88 -17.65
C PHE A 179 7.85 -0.47 -17.95
N ASP A 180 8.40 -1.12 -16.94
CA ASP A 180 9.03 -2.44 -17.07
C ASP A 180 8.03 -3.61 -16.98
N VAL A 181 6.75 -3.33 -16.73
CA VAL A 181 5.66 -4.31 -16.80
C VAL A 181 5.23 -4.46 -18.26
N LYS A 182 5.73 -5.50 -18.94
CA LYS A 182 5.36 -5.80 -20.33
C LYS A 182 3.88 -6.14 -20.45
N ASP A 183 3.29 -5.72 -21.56
CA ASP A 183 1.91 -6.04 -21.99
C ASP A 183 0.78 -5.42 -21.14
N CYS A 184 1.07 -4.48 -20.24
CA CYS A 184 0.06 -3.70 -19.55
C CYS A 184 -0.12 -2.33 -20.21
N GLN A 185 -1.37 -1.89 -20.37
CA GLN A 185 -1.63 -0.47 -20.58
C GLN A 185 -1.15 0.27 -19.34
N THR A 186 -0.11 1.10 -19.49
CA THR A 186 0.40 1.91 -18.39
C THR A 186 -0.68 2.88 -17.94
N ASN A 187 -1.16 2.67 -16.71
CA ASN A 187 -2.09 3.56 -16.05
C ASN A 187 -1.36 4.20 -14.87
N PHE A 188 -1.41 5.52 -14.75
CA PHE A 188 -0.59 6.26 -13.77
C PHE A 188 0.89 5.84 -13.85
N PRO A 189 1.57 6.14 -14.97
CA PRO A 189 2.91 5.64 -15.26
C PRO A 189 3.93 6.13 -14.22
N ILE A 190 4.65 5.21 -13.59
CA ILE A 190 5.67 5.50 -12.59
C ILE A 190 7.05 5.24 -13.20
N ALA A 191 7.93 6.24 -13.17
CA ALA A 191 9.30 6.06 -13.61
C ALA A 191 10.05 5.05 -12.72
N SER A 192 10.84 4.16 -13.31
CA SER A 192 11.59 3.12 -12.58
C SER A 192 12.63 3.69 -11.62
N ASP A 193 13.09 4.91 -11.85
CA ASP A 193 14.01 5.67 -11.01
C ASP A 193 13.32 6.73 -10.12
N ALA A 194 11.98 6.69 -10.01
CA ALA A 194 11.21 7.69 -9.28
C ALA A 194 11.68 7.85 -7.83
N ALA A 195 11.95 6.74 -7.13
CA ALA A 195 12.45 6.80 -5.75
C ALA A 195 13.77 7.57 -5.66
N LEU A 196 14.71 7.33 -6.58
CA LEU A 196 16.00 8.02 -6.63
C LEU A 196 15.81 9.50 -6.96
N THR A 197 15.06 9.84 -8.01
CA THR A 197 14.88 11.21 -8.49
C THR A 197 14.12 12.10 -7.52
N ARG A 198 13.26 11.52 -6.65
CA ARG A 198 12.55 12.22 -5.57
C ARG A 198 13.33 12.20 -4.25
N GLY A 199 14.46 11.46 -4.18
CA GLY A 199 15.23 11.30 -2.96
C GLY A 199 14.45 10.60 -1.86
N LEU A 200 13.70 9.55 -2.22
CA LEU A 200 13.01 8.66 -1.28
C LEU A 200 13.95 7.55 -0.84
N ASP A 201 13.78 7.07 0.37
CA ASP A 201 14.50 5.94 0.92
C ASP A 201 13.73 4.62 0.74
N TYR A 202 12.41 4.74 0.49
CA TYR A 202 11.50 3.64 0.11
C TYR A 202 10.31 4.19 -0.69
N LEU A 203 9.89 3.46 -1.73
CA LEU A 203 8.68 3.76 -2.49
C LEU A 203 7.75 2.54 -2.50
N ALA A 204 6.59 2.71 -1.85
CA ALA A 204 5.51 1.75 -1.83
C ALA A 204 4.58 1.99 -3.03
N ILE A 205 4.37 0.97 -3.88
CA ILE A 205 3.47 1.07 -5.03
C ILE A 205 2.49 -0.11 -5.08
N GLY A 206 1.26 0.12 -5.54
CA GLY A 206 0.26 -0.90 -5.87
C GLY A 206 -0.06 -0.92 -7.37
N ASP A 207 -0.98 -1.75 -7.83
CA ASP A 207 -1.44 -2.02 -9.21
C ASP A 207 -0.94 -3.34 -9.81
N THR A 208 0.20 -3.84 -9.38
CA THR A 208 0.72 -5.13 -9.83
C THR A 208 0.47 -6.20 -8.77
N HIS A 209 -0.25 -7.26 -9.13
CA HIS A 209 -0.73 -8.27 -8.17
C HIS A 209 0.33 -9.28 -7.70
N GLY A 210 1.52 -9.30 -8.31
CA GLY A 210 2.64 -10.13 -7.87
C GLY A 210 3.69 -9.35 -7.07
N PHE A 211 4.36 -10.01 -6.12
CA PHE A 211 5.44 -9.39 -5.37
C PHE A 211 6.63 -9.06 -6.28
N ARG A 212 7.11 -7.81 -6.25
CA ARG A 212 8.11 -7.37 -7.21
C ARG A 212 8.98 -6.24 -6.71
N PHE A 213 10.30 -6.32 -7.00
CA PHE A 213 11.23 -5.20 -6.91
C PHE A 213 11.28 -4.44 -8.24
N VAL A 214 11.36 -3.12 -8.20
CA VAL A 214 11.51 -2.26 -9.38
C VAL A 214 12.71 -1.31 -9.14
N PRO A 215 13.70 -1.33 -10.00
CA PRO A 215 13.95 -2.34 -11.04
C PRO A 215 14.27 -3.73 -10.44
N PRO A 216 14.21 -4.81 -11.25
CA PRO A 216 14.40 -6.18 -10.76
C PRO A 216 15.79 -6.48 -10.16
N ASP A 217 16.78 -5.70 -10.49
CA ASP A 217 18.15 -5.80 -9.95
C ASP A 217 18.27 -5.31 -8.49
N ARG A 218 17.14 -4.87 -7.91
CA ARG A 218 17.03 -4.43 -6.52
C ARG A 218 17.95 -3.26 -6.16
N LEU A 219 18.14 -2.34 -7.08
CA LEU A 219 18.88 -1.11 -6.80
C LEU A 219 18.27 -0.36 -5.61
N TYR A 220 19.12 0.22 -4.82
CA TYR A 220 18.71 1.13 -3.76
C TYR A 220 18.43 2.53 -4.32
N PRO A 221 17.39 3.26 -3.88
CA PRO A 221 16.34 2.88 -2.91
C PRO A 221 15.29 1.92 -3.51
N PRO A 222 14.77 0.98 -2.71
CA PRO A 222 13.83 -0.01 -3.23
C PRO A 222 12.47 0.59 -3.54
N THR A 223 11.95 0.26 -4.71
CA THR A 223 10.56 0.46 -5.13
C THR A 223 9.89 -0.91 -5.22
N ILE A 224 8.75 -1.10 -4.55
CA ILE A 224 8.17 -2.42 -4.33
C ILE A 224 6.69 -2.44 -4.70
N TYR A 225 6.28 -3.48 -5.44
CA TYR A 225 4.92 -3.99 -5.45
C TYR A 225 4.82 -5.12 -4.42
N PRO A 226 3.90 -5.08 -3.44
CA PRO A 226 3.72 -6.15 -2.47
C PRO A 226 2.89 -7.31 -3.05
N GLY A 227 2.19 -7.05 -4.16
CA GLY A 227 1.20 -7.93 -4.74
C GLY A 227 -0.16 -7.88 -4.05
N ALA A 228 -1.14 -8.55 -4.66
CA ALA A 228 -2.44 -8.76 -4.04
C ALA A 228 -2.31 -9.80 -2.90
N PRO A 229 -2.87 -9.55 -1.71
CA PRO A 229 -2.69 -10.43 -0.55
C PRO A 229 -3.49 -11.76 -0.66
N GLU A 230 -4.45 -11.84 -1.56
CA GLU A 230 -5.06 -13.07 -2.07
C GLU A 230 -5.13 -13.00 -3.60
N PRO A 231 -4.89 -14.10 -4.33
CA PRO A 231 -4.92 -14.10 -5.79
C PRO A 231 -6.23 -13.53 -6.36
N THR A 232 -6.14 -12.76 -7.43
CA THR A 232 -7.30 -12.23 -8.16
C THR A 232 -7.56 -13.00 -9.45
N ALA A 233 -6.52 -13.66 -10.00
CA ALA A 233 -6.56 -14.49 -11.19
C ALA A 233 -5.58 -15.68 -11.07
N PHE A 234 -5.74 -16.69 -11.94
CA PHE A 234 -4.89 -17.90 -11.92
C PHE A 234 -3.50 -17.71 -12.52
N ASP A 235 -3.33 -16.71 -13.36
CA ASP A 235 -2.10 -16.42 -14.09
C ASP A 235 -1.20 -15.40 -13.37
N GLU A 236 -1.60 -14.95 -12.20
CA GLU A 236 -0.77 -14.07 -11.38
C GLU A 236 0.48 -14.79 -10.89
N LYS A 237 1.60 -14.09 -10.99
CA LYS A 237 2.90 -14.59 -10.52
C LYS A 237 3.19 -14.05 -9.11
N ASP A 238 3.46 -14.96 -8.17
CA ASP A 238 3.84 -14.64 -6.79
C ASP A 238 2.87 -13.71 -6.04
N PRO A 239 1.52 -13.90 -6.11
CA PRO A 239 0.57 -13.18 -5.27
C PRO A 239 0.59 -13.74 -3.84
N GLY A 240 -0.11 -13.09 -2.93
CA GLY A 240 -0.35 -13.61 -1.59
C GLY A 240 0.64 -13.16 -0.53
N SER A 241 1.40 -12.11 -0.79
CA SER A 241 2.39 -11.57 0.13
C SER A 241 2.08 -10.13 0.55
N VAL A 242 2.75 -9.70 1.60
CA VAL A 242 2.94 -8.30 1.99
C VAL A 242 4.44 -8.02 2.06
N ALA A 243 4.84 -6.77 1.97
CA ALA A 243 6.22 -6.35 2.17
C ALA A 243 6.43 -5.87 3.62
N VAL A 244 7.30 -6.54 4.37
CA VAL A 244 7.79 -6.04 5.66
C VAL A 244 9.09 -5.28 5.39
N VAL A 245 9.10 -4.00 5.74
CA VAL A 245 10.17 -3.05 5.42
C VAL A 245 10.89 -2.64 6.70
N PHE A 246 12.21 -2.69 6.68
CA PHE A 246 13.08 -2.29 7.78
C PHE A 246 14.02 -1.20 7.27
N VAL A 247 13.99 -0.03 7.88
CA VAL A 247 14.88 1.08 7.52
C VAL A 247 15.84 1.32 8.67
N ASN A 248 17.14 1.35 8.37
CA ASN A 248 18.18 1.60 9.37
C ASN A 248 18.52 3.10 9.52
N ARG A 249 19.42 3.44 10.45
CA ARG A 249 19.86 4.83 10.70
C ARG A 249 20.49 5.51 9.48
N GLN A 250 21.10 4.75 8.56
CA GLN A 250 21.66 5.27 7.30
C GLN A 250 20.59 5.43 6.21
N ARG A 251 19.30 5.29 6.57
CA ARG A 251 18.17 5.39 5.65
C ARG A 251 18.16 4.30 4.57
N ARG A 252 18.82 3.17 4.82
CA ARG A 252 18.78 2.03 3.92
C ARG A 252 17.59 1.14 4.26
N ALA A 253 16.71 0.92 3.29
CA ALA A 253 15.57 0.05 3.43
C ALA A 253 15.90 -1.38 2.99
N THR A 254 15.55 -2.35 3.84
CA THR A 254 15.57 -3.78 3.52
C THR A 254 14.13 -4.28 3.48
N VAL A 255 13.79 -5.08 2.50
CA VAL A 255 12.41 -5.55 2.28
C VAL A 255 12.36 -7.07 2.32
N LYS A 256 11.44 -7.60 3.10
CA LYS A 256 11.17 -9.03 3.22
C LYS A 256 9.72 -9.32 2.80
N PRO A 257 9.50 -10.15 1.76
CA PRO A 257 8.16 -10.65 1.48
C PRO A 257 7.70 -11.57 2.61
N GLU A 258 6.46 -11.42 3.01
CA GLU A 258 5.82 -12.32 3.97
C GLU A 258 4.48 -12.79 3.44
N ARG A 259 4.32 -14.12 3.36
CA ARG A 259 3.11 -14.72 2.82
C ARG A 259 1.95 -14.58 3.82
N VAL A 260 0.83 -14.06 3.34
CA VAL A 260 -0.41 -13.89 4.10
C VAL A 260 -1.59 -14.61 3.46
N ALA A 261 -1.48 -14.98 2.19
CA ALA A 261 -2.53 -15.69 1.46
C ALA A 261 -2.89 -17.04 2.08
N ARG A 262 -4.13 -17.43 1.85
CA ARG A 262 -4.61 -18.79 2.13
C ARG A 262 -4.30 -19.76 0.98
N TRP A 263 -4.29 -19.23 -0.27
CA TRP A 263 -4.15 -20.00 -1.50
C TRP A 263 -2.81 -19.79 -2.19
#